data_7f4b730c3075b6c23d343cf1a3e827c8
#
_entry.id   7f4b730c3075b6c23d343cf1a3e827c8
#
_cell.length_a   1.000
_cell.length_b   1.000
_cell.length_c   1.000
_cell.angle_alpha   90.00
_cell.angle_beta   90.00
_cell.angle_gamma   90.00
#
_symmetry.space_group_name_H-M   'P 1'
#
loop_
_entity.id
_entity.type
_entity.pdbx_description
1 polymer ?
#
loop_
_entity_poly.entity_id
_entity_poly.type
_entity_poly.pdbx_seq_one_letter_code
_entity_poly.pdbx_strand_id
1 'polypeptide(L)'
;KVAKKKGLTVSFDGNFRSTLWSWEEARDYCTQCLPYVDVLFGIEPYHLWKDDEDHSKGDWKDGVPLQPSYEQQDEIFQHFIDRYPNLKCIARHVRYVHSGSENSLKAFMWYEGHTFESKLFTFNILDRVGGGDSFAGGLLYGLNHYEDKQSALEFAVAASCLKHSVIGDFNRVNVSDVTKLMGGDGTGRVQR
;
A
#
# COMPACT_ATOMS: atom_id res chain seq x y z
N LYS A 1 -0.50 14.48 16.89
CA LYS A 1 -0.11 15.84 17.33
C LYS A 1 1.18 15.83 18.13
N VAL A 2 1.29 15.00 19.19
CA VAL A 2 2.50 14.97 20.05
C VAL A 2 3.74 14.57 19.28
N ALA A 3 3.68 13.53 18.46
CA ALA A 3 4.78 13.06 17.61
C ALA A 3 5.29 14.18 16.68
N LYS A 4 4.38 14.88 15.99
CA LYS A 4 4.75 16.01 15.13
C LYS A 4 5.40 17.17 15.88
N LYS A 5 4.92 17.49 17.09
CA LYS A 5 5.55 18.51 17.94
C LYS A 5 6.98 18.14 18.35
N LYS A 6 7.30 16.84 18.36
CA LYS A 6 8.65 16.33 18.66
C LYS A 6 9.51 16.13 17.41
N GLY A 7 9.05 16.55 16.24
CA GLY A 7 9.78 16.42 14.97
C GLY A 7 9.84 14.99 14.41
N LEU A 8 8.98 14.09 14.89
CA LEU A 8 8.96 12.71 14.40
C LEU A 8 8.20 12.59 13.07
N THR A 9 8.67 11.69 12.22
CA THR A 9 7.90 11.22 11.06
C THR A 9 6.75 10.35 11.54
N VAL A 10 5.55 10.60 11.04
CA VAL A 10 4.34 9.86 11.38
C VAL A 10 3.89 9.04 10.18
N SER A 11 3.88 7.73 10.30
CA SER A 11 3.22 6.84 9.36
C SER A 11 1.85 6.42 9.88
N PHE A 12 0.90 6.26 8.99
CA PHE A 12 -0.47 5.87 9.34
C PHE A 12 -1.03 4.89 8.30
N ASP A 13 -1.54 3.76 8.77
CA ASP A 13 -2.31 2.81 7.99
C ASP A 13 -3.77 2.93 8.42
N GLY A 14 -4.65 3.31 7.50
CA GLY A 14 -6.08 3.42 7.75
C GLY A 14 -6.71 2.08 8.07
N ASN A 15 -6.15 1.02 7.52
CA ASN A 15 -6.49 -0.39 7.80
C ASN A 15 -8.00 -0.64 7.85
N PHE A 16 -8.73 -0.05 6.90
CA PHE A 16 -10.19 -0.08 6.87
C PHE A 16 -10.73 -1.52 6.80
N ARG A 17 -11.73 -1.78 7.64
CA ARG A 17 -12.45 -3.06 7.69
C ARG A 17 -13.96 -2.78 7.80
N SER A 18 -14.70 -3.00 6.73
CA SER A 18 -16.17 -2.80 6.68
C SER A 18 -16.95 -3.65 7.70
N THR A 19 -16.31 -4.66 8.27
CA THR A 19 -16.90 -5.50 9.34
C THR A 19 -16.77 -4.87 10.73
N LEU A 20 -15.94 -3.84 10.91
CA LEU A 20 -15.69 -3.21 12.21
C LEU A 20 -16.46 -1.89 12.38
N TRP A 21 -16.59 -1.11 11.30
CA TRP A 21 -17.24 0.18 11.29
C TRP A 21 -17.74 0.55 9.90
N SER A 22 -18.61 1.54 9.80
CA SER A 22 -19.08 2.03 8.52
C SER A 22 -17.98 2.82 7.79
N TRP A 23 -18.15 3.01 6.49
CA TRP A 23 -17.26 3.84 5.68
C TRP A 23 -17.21 5.29 6.22
N GLU A 24 -18.38 5.85 6.51
CA GLU A 24 -18.52 7.22 7.01
C GLU A 24 -17.81 7.41 8.35
N GLU A 25 -18.05 6.50 9.31
CA GLU A 25 -17.39 6.55 10.62
C GLU A 25 -15.87 6.46 10.49
N ALA A 26 -15.38 5.51 9.68
CA ALA A 26 -13.96 5.34 9.44
C ALA A 26 -13.34 6.56 8.77
N ARG A 27 -13.99 7.12 7.75
CA ARG A 27 -13.56 8.32 7.05
C ARG A 27 -13.48 9.51 8.00
N ASP A 28 -14.54 9.76 8.75
CA ASP A 28 -14.63 10.92 9.64
C ASP A 28 -13.57 10.87 10.74
N TYR A 29 -13.32 9.70 11.30
CA TYR A 29 -12.27 9.53 12.30
C TYR A 29 -10.87 9.64 11.70
N CYS A 30 -10.60 8.91 10.65
CA CYS A 30 -9.26 8.84 10.06
C CYS A 30 -8.86 10.16 9.41
N THR A 31 -9.80 10.88 8.78
CA THR A 31 -9.55 12.21 8.17
C THR A 31 -8.97 13.20 9.19
N GLN A 32 -9.35 13.10 10.47
CA GLN A 32 -8.80 13.94 11.53
C GLN A 32 -7.31 13.65 11.82
N CYS A 33 -6.80 12.50 11.41
CA CYS A 33 -5.40 12.13 11.58
C CYS A 33 -4.52 12.68 10.44
N LEU A 34 -5.05 12.78 9.22
CA LEU A 34 -4.29 13.10 8.00
C LEU A 34 -3.43 14.38 8.08
N PRO A 35 -3.86 15.49 8.72
CA PRO A 35 -3.03 16.69 8.89
C PRO A 35 -1.73 16.46 9.70
N TYR A 36 -1.58 15.30 10.33
CA TYR A 36 -0.42 14.94 11.14
C TYR A 36 0.39 13.77 10.59
N VAL A 37 0.02 13.28 9.40
CA VAL A 37 0.63 12.12 8.76
C VAL A 37 1.64 12.56 7.71
N ASP A 38 2.80 11.92 7.69
CA ASP A 38 3.82 12.09 6.64
C ASP A 38 3.77 10.96 5.62
N VAL A 39 3.51 9.72 6.07
CA VAL A 39 3.45 8.51 5.24
C VAL A 39 2.10 7.84 5.43
N LEU A 40 1.29 7.79 4.37
CA LEU A 40 -0.03 7.18 4.38
C LEU A 40 -0.01 5.83 3.67
N PHE A 41 -0.52 4.80 4.34
CA PHE A 41 -0.77 3.48 3.74
C PHE A 41 -2.26 3.27 3.49
N GLY A 42 -2.58 2.91 2.24
CA GLY A 42 -3.96 2.82 1.78
C GLY A 42 -4.59 4.18 1.51
N ILE A 43 -5.65 4.17 0.75
CA ILE A 43 -6.44 5.36 0.42
C ILE A 43 -7.88 5.26 0.90
N GLU A 44 -8.30 4.08 1.29
CA GLU A 44 -9.59 3.81 1.93
C GLU A 44 -9.46 4.11 3.45
N PRO A 45 -10.43 4.72 4.07
CA PRO A 45 -11.72 5.25 3.60
C PRO A 45 -11.67 6.72 3.21
N TYR A 46 -10.51 7.31 3.01
CA TYR A 46 -10.33 8.76 2.80
C TYR A 46 -10.64 9.20 1.39
N HIS A 47 -10.73 8.26 0.46
CA HIS A 47 -10.87 8.58 -0.94
C HIS A 47 -12.13 9.40 -1.18
N LEU A 48 -11.94 10.57 -1.73
CA LEU A 48 -12.98 11.55 -1.97
C LEU A 48 -13.13 11.72 -3.48
N TRP A 49 -13.86 10.83 -4.12
CA TRP A 49 -14.38 11.14 -5.43
C TRP A 49 -15.43 12.25 -5.30
N LYS A 50 -15.61 12.97 -6.38
CA LYS A 50 -16.65 13.99 -6.46
C LYS A 50 -17.97 13.38 -5.98
N ASP A 51 -18.66 14.09 -5.13
CA ASP A 51 -19.87 13.63 -4.43
C ASP A 51 -21.01 13.15 -5.36
N ASP A 52 -20.87 13.33 -6.69
CA ASP A 52 -21.89 13.06 -7.70
C ASP A 52 -21.65 11.82 -8.56
N GLU A 53 -20.56 11.06 -8.37
CA GLU A 53 -20.27 9.89 -9.19
C GLU A 53 -20.60 8.58 -8.45
N ASP A 54 -21.53 7.78 -9.01
CA ASP A 54 -21.89 6.45 -8.50
C ASP A 54 -20.78 5.43 -8.79
N HIS A 55 -19.81 5.33 -7.90
CA HIS A 55 -18.72 4.36 -7.97
C HIS A 55 -19.07 2.99 -7.37
N SER A 56 -20.35 2.70 -7.17
CA SER A 56 -20.83 1.41 -6.65
C SER A 56 -20.83 0.28 -7.68
N LYS A 57 -20.54 0.59 -8.95
CA LYS A 57 -20.67 -0.35 -10.07
C LYS A 57 -19.33 -0.67 -10.74
N GLY A 58 -19.16 -1.91 -11.13
CA GLY A 58 -18.04 -2.39 -11.94
C GLY A 58 -16.77 -2.68 -11.12
N ASP A 59 -15.62 -2.27 -11.66
CA ASP A 59 -14.30 -2.54 -11.10
C ASP A 59 -13.90 -1.60 -9.94
N TRP A 60 -14.90 -0.95 -9.33
CA TRP A 60 -14.70 -0.04 -8.20
C TRP A 60 -15.23 -0.64 -6.91
N LYS A 61 -14.46 -0.52 -5.86
CA LYS A 61 -14.85 -0.91 -4.52
C LYS A 61 -14.55 0.24 -3.56
N ASP A 62 -15.56 0.61 -2.78
CA ASP A 62 -15.40 1.64 -1.76
C ASP A 62 -14.84 2.96 -2.32
N GLY A 63 -15.27 3.33 -3.53
CA GLY A 63 -14.85 4.57 -4.19
C GLY A 63 -13.46 4.55 -4.82
N VAL A 64 -12.81 3.39 -4.92
CA VAL A 64 -11.49 3.26 -5.55
C VAL A 64 -11.48 2.15 -6.60
N PRO A 65 -10.75 2.30 -7.72
CA PRO A 65 -10.63 1.25 -8.70
C PRO A 65 -9.91 0.04 -8.11
N LEU A 66 -10.46 -1.15 -8.37
CA LEU A 66 -9.84 -2.41 -7.93
C LEU A 66 -8.49 -2.64 -8.63
N GLN A 67 -8.40 -2.25 -9.90
CA GLN A 67 -7.22 -2.41 -10.75
C GLN A 67 -6.95 -1.10 -11.50
N PRO A 68 -6.41 -0.08 -10.82
CA PRO A 68 -6.18 1.22 -11.44
C PRO A 68 -5.08 1.15 -12.50
N SER A 69 -5.22 1.97 -13.56
CA SER A 69 -4.07 2.32 -14.39
C SER A 69 -3.11 3.21 -13.61
N TYR A 70 -1.90 3.40 -14.16
CA TYR A 70 -0.95 4.35 -13.59
C TYR A 70 -1.54 5.76 -13.50
N GLU A 71 -2.17 6.22 -14.57
CA GLU A 71 -2.77 7.57 -14.66
C GLU A 71 -3.90 7.76 -13.65
N GLN A 72 -4.78 6.75 -13.52
CA GLN A 72 -5.85 6.79 -12.52
C GLN A 72 -5.29 6.85 -11.09
N GLN A 73 -4.22 6.09 -10.83
CA GLN A 73 -3.62 6.09 -9.49
C GLN A 73 -2.87 7.39 -9.20
N ASP A 74 -2.20 7.97 -10.19
CA ASP A 74 -1.54 9.27 -10.07
C ASP A 74 -2.57 10.38 -9.80
N GLU A 75 -3.67 10.42 -10.53
CA GLU A 75 -4.76 11.37 -10.32
C GLU A 75 -5.33 11.27 -8.89
N ILE A 76 -5.53 10.06 -8.39
CA ILE A 76 -5.98 9.81 -7.02
C ILE A 76 -4.97 10.39 -6.02
N PHE A 77 -3.68 10.13 -6.20
CA PHE A 77 -2.65 10.65 -5.31
C PHE A 77 -2.57 12.17 -5.33
N GLN A 78 -2.66 12.80 -6.51
CA GLN A 78 -2.69 14.26 -6.61
C GLN A 78 -3.85 14.87 -5.81
N HIS A 79 -5.04 14.27 -5.88
CA HIS A 79 -6.19 14.69 -5.06
C HIS A 79 -5.91 14.69 -3.55
N PHE A 80 -5.17 13.66 -3.08
CA PHE A 80 -4.75 13.61 -1.67
C PHE A 80 -3.75 14.70 -1.31
N ILE A 81 -2.77 14.93 -2.17
CA ILE A 81 -1.71 15.93 -1.94
C ILE A 81 -2.27 17.34 -1.97
N ASP A 82 -3.18 17.66 -2.89
CA ASP A 82 -3.86 18.95 -2.95
C ASP A 82 -4.60 19.25 -1.65
N ARG A 83 -5.20 18.24 -1.05
CA ARG A 83 -5.97 18.38 0.19
C ARG A 83 -5.09 18.30 1.45
N TYR A 84 -4.04 17.48 1.41
CA TYR A 84 -3.14 17.22 2.54
C TYR A 84 -1.67 17.42 2.14
N PRO A 85 -1.23 18.68 1.93
CA PRO A 85 0.12 18.98 1.43
C PRO A 85 1.24 18.64 2.44
N ASN A 86 0.90 18.20 3.64
CA ASN A 86 1.85 17.68 4.63
C ASN A 86 2.29 16.25 4.33
N LEU A 87 1.57 15.50 3.49
CA LEU A 87 1.95 14.15 3.11
C LEU A 87 3.23 14.18 2.25
N LYS A 88 4.15 13.30 2.55
CA LYS A 88 5.41 13.10 1.81
C LYS A 88 5.39 11.81 1.01
N CYS A 89 4.61 10.84 1.47
CA CYS A 89 4.45 9.55 0.82
C CYS A 89 3.02 9.04 0.99
N ILE A 90 2.46 8.53 -0.09
CA ILE A 90 1.22 7.76 -0.08
C ILE A 90 1.53 6.45 -0.80
N ALA A 91 1.20 5.32 -0.20
CA ALA A 91 1.43 4.01 -0.81
C ALA A 91 0.19 3.12 -0.73
N ARG A 92 -0.07 2.40 -1.81
CA ARG A 92 -1.18 1.45 -1.92
C ARG A 92 -0.73 0.22 -2.67
N HIS A 93 -1.05 -0.97 -2.17
CA HIS A 93 -0.92 -2.19 -2.94
C HIS A 93 -2.28 -2.62 -3.52
N VAL A 94 -2.24 -3.23 -4.69
CA VAL A 94 -3.40 -3.74 -5.42
C VAL A 94 -3.24 -5.25 -5.59
N ARG A 95 -4.29 -5.99 -5.26
CA ARG A 95 -4.32 -7.45 -5.35
C ARG A 95 -5.15 -7.90 -6.54
N TYR A 96 -4.60 -8.79 -7.33
CA TYR A 96 -5.27 -9.48 -8.43
C TYR A 96 -5.50 -10.94 -8.00
N VAL A 97 -6.75 -11.36 -7.94
CA VAL A 97 -7.12 -12.70 -7.51
C VAL A 97 -7.32 -13.58 -8.75
N HIS A 98 -6.46 -14.58 -8.93
CA HIS A 98 -6.55 -15.54 -10.05
C HIS A 98 -7.31 -16.79 -9.62
N SER A 99 -7.09 -17.25 -8.38
CA SER A 99 -7.78 -18.38 -7.79
C SER A 99 -7.81 -18.27 -6.26
N GLY A 100 -8.34 -19.28 -5.57
CA GLY A 100 -8.31 -19.34 -4.11
C GLY A 100 -6.90 -19.36 -3.51
N SER A 101 -5.91 -19.82 -4.24
CA SER A 101 -4.53 -19.97 -3.80
C SER A 101 -3.51 -19.18 -4.60
N GLU A 102 -3.85 -18.63 -5.76
CA GLU A 102 -2.94 -17.86 -6.61
C GLU A 102 -3.38 -16.42 -6.74
N ASN A 103 -2.52 -15.49 -6.37
CA ASN A 103 -2.75 -14.06 -6.48
C ASN A 103 -1.54 -13.36 -7.09
N SER A 104 -1.76 -12.13 -7.59
CA SER A 104 -0.68 -11.21 -7.88
C SER A 104 -0.83 -9.94 -7.06
N LEU A 105 0.29 -9.31 -6.74
CA LEU A 105 0.37 -8.00 -6.10
C LEU A 105 1.18 -7.04 -6.97
N LYS A 106 0.68 -5.83 -7.03
CA LYS A 106 1.35 -4.63 -7.54
C LYS A 106 1.15 -3.52 -6.53
N ALA A 107 2.02 -2.55 -6.48
CA ALA A 107 1.84 -1.37 -5.65
C ALA A 107 2.12 -0.09 -6.42
N PHE A 108 1.52 0.97 -5.93
CA PHE A 108 1.77 2.35 -6.34
C PHE A 108 2.22 3.15 -5.13
N MET A 109 3.09 4.11 -5.38
CA MET A 109 3.57 5.03 -4.36
C MET A 109 3.73 6.43 -4.97
N TRP A 110 3.15 7.43 -4.34
CA TRP A 110 3.54 8.80 -4.55
C TRP A 110 4.59 9.19 -3.49
N TYR A 111 5.68 9.79 -3.91
CA TYR A 111 6.74 10.26 -3.03
C TYR A 111 7.32 11.58 -3.55
N GLU A 112 7.17 12.64 -2.78
CA GLU A 112 7.74 13.97 -3.03
C GLU A 112 7.62 14.45 -4.49
N GLY A 113 6.41 14.37 -5.07
CA GLY A 113 6.09 14.88 -6.39
C GLY A 113 6.15 13.85 -7.53
N HIS A 114 6.45 12.60 -7.25
CA HIS A 114 6.56 11.55 -8.28
C HIS A 114 5.72 10.33 -7.90
N THR A 115 5.03 9.78 -8.88
CA THR A 115 4.34 8.50 -8.73
C THR A 115 5.20 7.36 -9.26
N PHE A 116 5.26 6.29 -8.50
CA PHE A 116 5.99 5.05 -8.78
C PHE A 116 5.01 3.90 -8.89
N GLU A 117 5.30 2.96 -9.77
CA GLU A 117 4.56 1.72 -9.95
C GLU A 117 5.53 0.53 -9.85
N SER A 118 5.19 -0.47 -9.04
CA SER A 118 6.03 -1.66 -8.89
C SER A 118 5.81 -2.65 -10.01
N LYS A 119 6.70 -3.63 -10.13
CA LYS A 119 6.46 -4.87 -10.87
C LYS A 119 5.23 -5.58 -10.32
N LEU A 120 4.62 -6.41 -11.15
CA LEU A 120 3.58 -7.35 -10.75
C LEU A 120 4.25 -8.65 -10.27
N PHE A 121 3.98 -9.04 -9.02
CA PHE A 121 4.47 -10.29 -8.45
C PHE A 121 3.32 -11.30 -8.35
N THR A 122 3.51 -12.50 -8.92
CA THR A 122 2.55 -13.60 -8.83
C THR A 122 3.06 -14.66 -7.86
N PHE A 123 2.21 -15.10 -6.95
CA PHE A 123 2.58 -16.02 -5.87
C PHE A 123 1.41 -16.87 -5.41
N ASN A 124 1.74 -18.01 -4.77
CA ASN A 124 0.75 -18.84 -4.10
C ASN A 124 0.58 -18.42 -2.65
N ILE A 125 -0.65 -18.41 -2.18
CA ILE A 125 -1.02 -18.05 -0.82
C ILE A 125 -1.09 -19.30 0.04
N LEU A 126 -0.31 -19.29 1.12
CA LEU A 126 -0.44 -20.22 2.22
C LEU A 126 -1.22 -19.57 3.37
N ASP A 127 -0.93 -18.31 3.68
CA ASP A 127 -1.63 -17.51 4.68
C ASP A 127 -1.68 -16.04 4.25
N ARG A 128 -2.83 -15.38 4.48
CA ARG A 128 -3.06 -13.97 4.10
C ARG A 128 -2.80 -12.96 5.22
N VAL A 129 -2.72 -13.46 6.46
CA VAL A 129 -2.59 -12.58 7.64
C VAL A 129 -1.26 -11.85 7.61
N GLY A 130 -1.23 -10.55 7.91
CA GLY A 130 -0.01 -9.74 7.98
C GLY A 130 0.60 -9.34 6.63
N GLY A 131 -0.04 -9.65 5.48
CA GLY A 131 0.48 -9.24 4.16
C GLY A 131 0.53 -7.71 3.99
N GLY A 132 -0.51 -6.99 4.45
CA GLY A 132 -0.54 -5.52 4.46
C GLY A 132 0.52 -4.93 5.39
N ASP A 133 0.63 -5.46 6.60
CA ASP A 133 1.62 -5.02 7.59
C ASP A 133 3.06 -5.24 7.10
N SER A 134 3.28 -6.36 6.37
CA SER A 134 4.57 -6.63 5.73
C SER A 134 4.89 -5.67 4.59
N PHE A 135 3.88 -5.24 3.83
CA PHE A 135 4.05 -4.18 2.84
C PHE A 135 4.43 -2.86 3.52
N ALA A 136 3.69 -2.45 4.54
CA ALA A 136 3.94 -1.21 5.26
C ALA A 136 5.33 -1.21 5.93
N GLY A 137 5.68 -2.29 6.65
CA GLY A 137 7.00 -2.45 7.25
C GLY A 137 8.13 -2.49 6.23
N GLY A 138 7.92 -3.19 5.10
CA GLY A 138 8.84 -3.24 3.99
C GLY A 138 9.08 -1.88 3.34
N LEU A 139 8.02 -1.08 3.15
CA LEU A 139 8.16 0.27 2.59
C LEU A 139 8.91 1.21 3.56
N LEU A 140 8.57 1.19 4.84
CA LEU A 140 9.29 2.00 5.84
C LEU A 140 10.77 1.62 5.91
N TYR A 141 11.09 0.32 5.83
CA TYR A 141 12.47 -0.13 5.71
C TYR A 141 13.12 0.42 4.44
N GLY A 142 12.47 0.24 3.29
CA GLY A 142 12.97 0.65 1.98
C GLY A 142 13.23 2.15 1.90
N LEU A 143 12.30 2.99 2.37
CA LEU A 143 12.45 4.44 2.38
C LEU A 143 13.65 4.93 3.20
N ASN A 144 14.06 4.17 4.22
CA ASN A 144 15.19 4.49 5.08
C ASN A 144 16.54 3.91 4.59
N HIS A 145 16.53 2.90 3.72
CA HIS A 145 17.75 2.16 3.33
C HIS A 145 18.09 2.28 1.85
N TYR A 146 17.13 2.61 0.99
CA TYR A 146 17.35 2.79 -0.44
C TYR A 146 17.28 4.27 -0.81
N GLU A 147 18.26 4.77 -1.55
CA GLU A 147 18.22 6.11 -2.14
C GLU A 147 17.18 6.16 -3.27
N ASP A 148 17.17 5.13 -4.12
CA ASP A 148 16.18 4.95 -5.18
C ASP A 148 14.82 4.52 -4.61
N LYS A 149 13.80 5.35 -4.82
CA LYS A 149 12.45 5.14 -4.27
C LYS A 149 11.67 4.05 -5.02
N GLN A 150 12.03 3.77 -6.28
CA GLN A 150 11.52 2.61 -6.99
C GLN A 150 11.95 1.32 -6.30
N SER A 151 13.21 1.22 -5.91
CA SER A 151 13.73 0.07 -5.15
C SER A 151 13.06 -0.08 -3.78
N ALA A 152 12.72 1.03 -3.11
CA ALA A 152 11.97 0.97 -1.84
C ALA A 152 10.58 0.37 -2.05
N LEU A 153 9.88 0.75 -3.12
CA LEU A 153 8.57 0.20 -3.46
C LEU A 153 8.64 -1.28 -3.84
N GLU A 154 9.61 -1.68 -4.67
CA GLU A 154 9.82 -3.08 -5.06
C GLU A 154 10.11 -3.97 -3.84
N PHE A 155 10.92 -3.47 -2.90
CA PHE A 155 11.20 -4.18 -1.65
C PHE A 155 9.93 -4.39 -0.83
N ALA A 156 9.07 -3.38 -0.73
CA ALA A 156 7.81 -3.47 0.02
C ALA A 156 6.86 -4.53 -0.56
N VAL A 157 6.70 -4.56 -1.89
CA VAL A 157 5.85 -5.56 -2.56
C VAL A 157 6.42 -6.97 -2.39
N ALA A 158 7.75 -7.13 -2.58
CA ALA A 158 8.42 -8.41 -2.39
C ALA A 158 8.27 -8.93 -0.96
N ALA A 159 8.41 -8.07 0.06
CA ALA A 159 8.21 -8.44 1.46
C ALA A 159 6.77 -8.91 1.72
N SER A 160 5.78 -8.21 1.15
CA SER A 160 4.37 -8.61 1.22
C SER A 160 4.12 -9.96 0.54
N CYS A 161 4.67 -10.18 -0.65
CA CYS A 161 4.52 -11.44 -1.37
C CYS A 161 5.09 -12.62 -0.57
N LEU A 162 6.30 -12.48 -0.03
CA LEU A 162 6.93 -13.53 0.78
C LEU A 162 6.14 -13.82 2.05
N LYS A 163 5.51 -12.81 2.66
CA LYS A 163 4.65 -13.02 3.84
C LYS A 163 3.53 -14.02 3.56
N HIS A 164 2.96 -14.03 2.37
CA HIS A 164 1.90 -14.98 2.00
C HIS A 164 2.35 -16.44 1.97
N SER A 165 3.65 -16.72 1.98
CA SER A 165 4.23 -18.07 2.11
C SER A 165 4.54 -18.47 3.57
N VAL A 166 4.26 -17.61 4.54
CA VAL A 166 4.56 -17.81 5.96
C VAL A 166 3.26 -17.88 6.76
N ILE A 167 3.06 -18.98 7.49
CA ILE A 167 1.88 -19.14 8.36
C ILE A 167 2.00 -18.23 9.60
N GLY A 168 0.88 -17.64 10.00
CA GLY A 168 0.75 -16.77 11.16
C GLY A 168 1.01 -15.31 10.82
N ASP A 169 0.84 -14.43 11.78
CA ASP A 169 0.84 -12.98 11.59
C ASP A 169 2.25 -12.42 11.31
N PHE A 170 3.27 -12.93 12.00
CA PHE A 170 4.63 -12.41 11.86
C PHE A 170 5.30 -12.79 10.55
N ASN A 171 5.87 -11.79 9.86
CA ASN A 171 6.76 -12.05 8.74
C ASN A 171 8.12 -12.56 9.28
N ARG A 172 8.53 -13.76 8.84
CA ARG A 172 9.78 -14.42 9.26
C ARG A 172 10.87 -14.39 8.20
N VAL A 173 10.64 -13.65 7.10
CA VAL A 173 11.64 -13.51 6.04
C VAL A 173 12.70 -12.47 6.45
N ASN A 174 13.91 -12.65 5.95
CA ASN A 174 14.99 -11.70 6.16
C ASN A 174 15.18 -10.78 4.94
N VAL A 175 15.98 -9.73 5.11
CA VAL A 175 16.25 -8.74 4.06
C VAL A 175 16.82 -9.40 2.79
N SER A 176 17.68 -10.42 2.93
CA SER A 176 18.29 -11.08 1.78
C SER A 176 17.27 -11.86 0.95
N ASP A 177 16.25 -12.46 1.59
CA ASP A 177 15.16 -13.16 0.90
C ASP A 177 14.32 -12.17 0.09
N VAL A 178 13.98 -11.04 0.70
CA VAL A 178 13.21 -9.98 0.05
C VAL A 178 13.98 -9.40 -1.14
N THR A 179 15.28 -9.11 -0.96
CA THR A 179 16.14 -8.56 -2.02
C THR A 179 16.28 -9.53 -3.20
N LYS A 180 16.38 -10.83 -2.94
CA LYS A 180 16.41 -11.85 -4.01
C LYS A 180 15.13 -11.85 -4.82
N LEU A 181 13.96 -11.82 -4.17
CA LEU A 181 12.68 -11.76 -4.86
C LEU A 181 12.52 -10.45 -5.64
N MET A 182 12.87 -9.32 -5.04
CA MET A 182 12.85 -8.00 -5.67
C MET A 182 13.67 -7.94 -6.96
N GLY A 183 14.87 -8.55 -6.97
CA GLY A 183 15.76 -8.62 -8.12
C GLY A 183 15.35 -9.62 -9.21
N GLY A 184 14.35 -10.48 -8.94
CA GLY A 184 13.83 -11.47 -9.88
C GLY A 184 12.88 -10.88 -10.93
N ASP A 185 12.39 -11.78 -11.78
CA ASP A 185 11.43 -11.46 -12.86
C ASP A 185 9.96 -11.35 -12.41
N GLY A 186 9.70 -11.36 -11.11
CA GLY A 186 8.36 -11.33 -10.52
C GLY A 186 7.62 -12.68 -10.54
N THR A 187 8.19 -13.74 -11.11
CA THR A 187 7.55 -15.07 -11.19
C THR A 187 7.67 -15.90 -9.91
N GLY A 188 8.29 -15.34 -8.88
CA GLY A 188 8.50 -16.02 -7.59
C GLY A 188 9.50 -17.19 -7.64
N ARG A 189 10.20 -17.41 -8.75
CA ARG A 189 11.26 -18.41 -8.86
C ARG A 189 12.48 -17.96 -8.09
N VAL A 190 12.78 -18.64 -6.98
CA VAL A 190 14.04 -18.46 -6.27
C VAL A 190 15.16 -19.02 -7.14
N GLN A 191 16.08 -18.18 -7.61
CA GLN A 191 17.32 -18.65 -8.19
C GLN A 191 18.12 -19.34 -7.07
N ARG A 192 18.38 -20.61 -7.25
CA ARG A 192 19.22 -21.43 -6.35
C ARG A 192 20.70 -21.30 -6.71
#